data_a4962d3fa9efc1231dcc93c9b30560f8
#
_entry.id   a4962d3fa9efc1231dcc93c9b30560f8
#
_cell.length_a   1.000
_cell.length_b   1.000
_cell.length_c   1.000
_cell.angle_alpha   90.00
_cell.angle_beta   90.00
_cell.angle_gamma   90.00
#
_symmetry.space_group_name_H-M   'P 1'
#
loop_
_entity.id
_entity.type
_entity.pdbx_description
1 polymer ?
#
loop_
_entity_poly.entity_id
_entity_poly.type
_entity_poly.pdbx_seq_one_letter_code
_entity_poly.pdbx_strand_id
1 'polypeptide(L)'
;MGRGGLGTTPENGSGIAGQSWEGPIPVFAAPALEQIFEFRKSIWRNEPSIADVHMFDPTSLWDAHDVHGLHWIIKVETSIVAAARLCVHHDARELPAYDRIHHLIGHIPAPFASLNRLVVHPSMRRQGLSHALTDVRIEAARSRGAKTMISEAAPNRVLGLRDLGFVELGHTAGLPWDLVRFTLMYLNISE
;
A
#
# COMPACT_ATOMS: atom_id res chain seq x y z
N MET A 1 -35.41 19.41 4.99
CA MET A 1 -35.28 18.04 5.51
C MET A 1 -34.98 17.11 4.33
N GLY A 2 -33.78 16.66 4.16
CA GLY A 2 -33.38 15.76 3.08
C GLY A 2 -32.06 15.09 3.50
N ARG A 3 -32.16 13.88 4.00
CA ARG A 3 -31.01 13.03 4.33
C ARG A 3 -30.51 12.40 3.04
N GLY A 4 -29.35 12.82 2.55
CA GLY A 4 -28.59 12.13 1.51
C GLY A 4 -27.60 11.17 2.15
N GLY A 5 -27.97 9.90 2.29
CA GLY A 5 -27.04 8.85 2.66
C GLY A 5 -26.20 8.49 1.46
N LEU A 6 -24.90 8.80 1.49
CA LEU A 6 -23.92 8.27 0.56
C LEU A 6 -23.55 6.84 1.01
N GLY A 7 -24.37 5.88 0.58
CA GLY A 7 -24.01 4.48 0.61
C GLY A 7 -23.13 4.18 -0.59
N THR A 8 -21.82 4.14 -0.41
CA THR A 8 -20.93 3.53 -1.40
C THR A 8 -21.14 2.02 -1.34
N THR A 9 -21.84 1.50 -2.32
CA THR A 9 -21.89 0.05 -2.58
C THR A 9 -20.48 -0.43 -2.89
N PRO A 10 -20.00 -1.53 -2.26
CA PRO A 10 -18.73 -2.13 -2.64
C PRO A 10 -18.80 -2.58 -4.11
N GLU A 11 -17.86 -2.11 -4.92
CA GLU A 11 -17.74 -2.59 -6.29
C GLU A 11 -17.26 -4.03 -6.28
N ASN A 12 -18.05 -4.91 -6.89
CA ASN A 12 -17.66 -6.30 -7.15
C ASN A 12 -16.92 -6.35 -8.48
N GLY A 13 -15.60 -6.48 -8.44
CA GLY A 13 -14.79 -6.69 -9.64
C GLY A 13 -14.85 -8.15 -10.11
N SER A 14 -15.13 -8.39 -11.39
CA SER A 14 -15.04 -9.72 -12.00
C SER A 14 -13.66 -9.91 -12.65
N GLY A 15 -12.80 -10.71 -12.03
CA GLY A 15 -11.53 -11.14 -12.59
C GLY A 15 -11.70 -12.25 -13.64
N ILE A 16 -10.71 -12.39 -14.53
CA ILE A 16 -10.63 -13.47 -15.52
C ILE A 16 -10.46 -14.80 -14.75
N ALA A 17 -11.52 -15.55 -14.57
CA ALA A 17 -11.69 -16.90 -14.05
C ALA A 17 -12.73 -17.01 -12.91
N GLY A 18 -13.82 -16.26 -12.93
CA GLY A 18 -15.03 -16.62 -12.19
C GLY A 18 -15.00 -16.52 -10.65
N GLN A 19 -13.92 -16.08 -10.02
CA GLN A 19 -13.92 -15.78 -8.59
C GLN A 19 -14.24 -14.29 -8.37
N SER A 20 -15.39 -14.01 -7.76
CA SER A 20 -15.72 -12.67 -7.29
C SER A 20 -14.95 -12.37 -6.00
N TRP A 21 -14.44 -11.16 -5.87
CA TRP A 21 -13.81 -10.68 -4.65
C TRP A 21 -14.65 -9.54 -4.03
N GLU A 22 -14.52 -9.39 -2.73
CA GLU A 22 -15.19 -8.38 -1.92
C GLU A 22 -14.16 -7.39 -1.37
N GLY A 23 -14.44 -6.11 -1.44
CA GLY A 23 -13.58 -5.03 -0.92
C GLY A 23 -13.32 -3.94 -1.94
N PRO A 24 -12.40 -3.00 -1.64
CA PRO A 24 -11.57 -2.90 -0.42
C PRO A 24 -12.37 -2.65 0.86
N ILE A 25 -12.11 -3.44 1.89
CA ILE A 25 -12.77 -3.34 3.21
C ILE A 25 -11.81 -2.66 4.18
N PRO A 26 -12.17 -1.52 4.81
CA PRO A 26 -11.35 -0.90 5.83
C PRO A 26 -11.30 -1.75 7.11
N VAL A 27 -10.14 -1.78 7.76
CA VAL A 27 -9.90 -2.58 8.97
C VAL A 27 -9.46 -1.69 10.11
N PHE A 28 -10.17 -1.77 11.23
CA PHE A 28 -9.94 -0.93 12.42
C PHE A 28 -9.69 -1.74 13.69
N ALA A 29 -10.04 -3.02 13.71
CA ALA A 29 -9.98 -3.84 14.91
C ALA A 29 -8.69 -4.66 15.01
N ALA A 30 -8.11 -4.71 16.20
CA ALA A 30 -6.87 -5.43 16.47
C ALA A 30 -6.87 -6.91 15.99
N PRO A 31 -7.91 -7.71 16.19
CA PRO A 31 -7.91 -9.09 15.71
C PRO A 31 -7.79 -9.21 14.18
N ALA A 32 -8.37 -8.26 13.44
CA ALA A 32 -8.28 -8.24 11.99
C ALA A 32 -6.91 -7.74 11.50
N LEU A 33 -6.24 -6.87 12.25
CA LEU A 33 -4.85 -6.46 11.98
C LEU A 33 -3.90 -7.65 12.11
N GLU A 34 -4.10 -8.52 13.08
CA GLU A 34 -3.32 -9.74 13.25
C GLU A 34 -3.46 -10.69 12.04
N GLN A 35 -4.70 -10.83 11.52
CA GLN A 35 -4.94 -11.60 10.29
C GLN A 35 -4.20 -11.00 9.08
N ILE A 36 -4.16 -9.66 8.95
CA ILE A 36 -3.39 -8.98 7.90
C ILE A 36 -1.91 -9.30 8.04
N PHE A 37 -1.39 -9.27 9.25
CA PHE A 37 0.01 -9.58 9.54
C PHE A 37 0.38 -11.00 9.10
N GLU A 38 -0.39 -12.00 9.53
CA GLU A 38 -0.16 -13.39 9.12
C GLU A 38 -0.30 -13.58 7.60
N PHE A 39 -1.27 -12.91 6.96
CA PHE A 39 -1.39 -12.91 5.51
C PHE A 39 -0.14 -12.34 4.82
N ARG A 40 0.34 -11.15 5.22
CA ARG A 40 1.56 -10.56 4.68
C ARG A 40 2.76 -11.48 4.82
N LYS A 41 2.93 -12.05 6.01
CA LYS A 41 4.01 -12.97 6.34
C LYS A 41 3.99 -14.21 5.44
N SER A 42 2.82 -14.80 5.20
CA SER A 42 2.67 -15.99 4.35
C SER A 42 3.08 -15.72 2.89
N ILE A 43 2.79 -14.51 2.37
CA ILE A 43 3.12 -14.14 1.00
C ILE A 43 4.59 -13.77 0.86
N TRP A 44 5.10 -12.92 1.76
CA TRP A 44 6.46 -12.40 1.62
C TRP A 44 7.55 -13.44 1.84
N ARG A 45 7.31 -14.46 2.66
CA ARG A 45 8.23 -15.60 2.80
C ARG A 45 8.52 -16.33 1.49
N ASN A 46 7.60 -16.24 0.54
CA ASN A 46 7.67 -16.91 -0.74
C ASN A 46 7.88 -15.93 -1.92
N GLU A 47 8.13 -14.65 -1.65
CA GLU A 47 8.30 -13.66 -2.71
C GLU A 47 9.76 -13.65 -3.19
N PRO A 48 10.03 -14.00 -4.46
CA PRO A 48 11.41 -14.12 -4.97
C PRO A 48 12.18 -12.80 -4.98
N SER A 49 11.49 -11.66 -4.97
CA SER A 49 12.11 -10.33 -4.93
C SER A 49 12.54 -9.91 -3.51
N ILE A 50 12.14 -10.66 -2.49
CA ILE A 50 12.55 -10.47 -1.11
C ILE A 50 13.58 -11.54 -0.82
N ALA A 51 14.86 -11.16 -0.96
CA ALA A 51 15.93 -12.08 -0.66
C ALA A 51 16.05 -12.31 0.82
N ASP A 52 16.31 -13.55 1.08
CA ASP A 52 16.83 -14.07 2.32
C ASP A 52 15.88 -14.01 3.53
N VAL A 53 15.42 -15.17 3.87
CA VAL A 53 14.59 -15.47 5.05
C VAL A 53 15.24 -14.97 6.36
N HIS A 54 16.55 -14.76 6.37
CA HIS A 54 17.29 -14.23 7.53
C HIS A 54 17.06 -12.74 7.77
N MET A 55 16.63 -12.00 6.75
CA MET A 55 16.25 -10.58 6.87
C MET A 55 14.79 -10.42 7.31
N PHE A 56 14.02 -11.49 7.28
CA PHE A 56 12.64 -11.52 7.70
C PHE A 56 12.55 -11.93 9.17
N ASP A 57 12.96 -11.04 10.05
CA ASP A 57 12.45 -11.10 11.41
C ASP A 57 10.93 -10.99 11.35
N PRO A 58 10.16 -12.01 11.76
CA PRO A 58 8.71 -11.95 11.79
C PRO A 58 8.18 -10.73 12.55
N THR A 59 8.96 -10.20 13.51
CA THR A 59 8.65 -8.98 14.25
C THR A 59 8.85 -7.72 13.41
N SER A 60 9.69 -7.74 12.37
CA SER A 60 9.92 -6.61 11.48
C SER A 60 8.79 -6.38 10.47
N LEU A 61 7.87 -7.32 10.34
CA LEU A 61 6.67 -7.18 9.48
C LEU A 61 5.57 -6.36 10.15
N TRP A 62 5.64 -6.20 11.47
CA TRP A 62 4.84 -5.31 12.27
C TRP A 62 5.72 -4.16 12.74
N ASP A 63 5.42 -2.96 12.31
CA ASP A 63 6.15 -1.76 12.71
C ASP A 63 5.21 -0.73 13.39
N ALA A 64 5.79 0.33 13.94
CA ALA A 64 5.01 1.38 14.60
C ALA A 64 3.96 2.02 13.69
N HIS A 65 4.19 2.04 12.38
CA HIS A 65 3.23 2.55 11.41
C HIS A 65 2.01 1.64 11.23
N ASP A 66 2.09 0.36 11.60
CA ASP A 66 0.91 -0.52 11.55
C ASP A 66 -0.11 -0.19 12.62
N VAL A 67 0.33 0.37 13.76
CA VAL A 67 -0.56 0.79 14.85
C VAL A 67 -1.39 2.01 14.47
N HIS A 68 -0.80 2.94 13.74
CA HIS A 68 -1.42 4.23 13.38
C HIS A 68 -1.88 4.30 11.93
N GLY A 69 -1.51 3.32 11.14
CA GLY A 69 -1.87 3.21 9.74
C GLY A 69 -3.33 2.86 9.50
N LEU A 70 -3.81 3.22 8.33
CA LEU A 70 -5.09 2.78 7.82
C LEU A 70 -4.87 1.53 6.98
N HIS A 71 -5.70 0.54 7.21
CA HIS A 71 -5.58 -0.76 6.56
C HIS A 71 -6.83 -1.09 5.75
N TRP A 72 -6.62 -1.72 4.60
CA TRP A 72 -7.68 -2.30 3.78
C TRP A 72 -7.31 -3.71 3.39
N ILE A 73 -8.35 -4.52 3.26
CA ILE A 73 -8.25 -5.88 2.75
C ILE A 73 -9.22 -6.10 1.60
N ILE A 74 -8.90 -7.08 0.76
CA ILE A 74 -9.82 -7.68 -0.19
C ILE A 74 -9.91 -9.16 0.16
N LYS A 75 -11.13 -9.70 0.09
CA LYS A 75 -11.43 -11.09 0.40
C LYS A 75 -12.01 -11.82 -0.80
N VAL A 76 -11.78 -13.11 -0.82
CA VAL A 76 -12.56 -14.09 -1.57
C VAL A 76 -13.15 -15.02 -0.53
N GLU A 77 -14.47 -15.06 -0.44
CA GLU A 77 -15.18 -15.74 0.63
C GLU A 77 -14.70 -15.23 2.01
N THR A 78 -14.12 -16.09 2.83
CA THR A 78 -13.60 -15.74 4.16
C THR A 78 -12.11 -15.41 4.17
N SER A 79 -11.40 -15.65 3.06
CA SER A 79 -9.94 -15.55 2.99
C SER A 79 -9.47 -14.18 2.52
N ILE A 80 -8.49 -13.59 3.20
CA ILE A 80 -7.81 -12.38 2.74
C ILE A 80 -6.94 -12.75 1.52
N VAL A 81 -7.15 -12.04 0.41
CA VAL A 81 -6.39 -12.23 -0.83
C VAL A 81 -5.56 -11.02 -1.22
N ALA A 82 -5.84 -9.86 -0.64
CA ALA A 82 -4.99 -8.69 -0.77
C ALA A 82 -5.10 -7.80 0.47
N ALA A 83 -4.03 -7.09 0.78
CA ALA A 83 -3.99 -6.13 1.88
C ALA A 83 -3.07 -4.95 1.53
N ALA A 84 -3.36 -3.78 2.11
CA ALA A 84 -2.55 -2.58 1.94
C ALA A 84 -2.65 -1.67 3.15
N ARG A 85 -1.63 -0.82 3.33
CA ARG A 85 -1.57 0.21 4.38
C ARG A 85 -1.36 1.59 3.76
N LEU A 86 -1.95 2.59 4.39
CA LEU A 86 -1.69 4.01 4.19
C LEU A 86 -1.30 4.63 5.52
N CYS A 87 -0.27 5.47 5.54
CA CYS A 87 0.06 6.32 6.67
C CYS A 87 0.11 7.78 6.21
N VAL A 88 -0.29 8.71 7.10
CA VAL A 88 -0.18 10.15 6.87
C VAL A 88 0.86 10.71 7.84
N HIS A 89 1.76 11.57 7.33
CA HIS A 89 2.90 12.10 8.03
C HIS A 89 2.94 13.62 7.86
N HIS A 90 3.24 14.35 8.92
CA HIS A 90 3.37 15.80 8.87
C HIS A 90 4.81 16.26 8.65
N ASP A 91 5.79 15.41 9.00
CA ASP A 91 7.22 15.65 8.77
C ASP A 91 7.78 14.53 7.86
N ALA A 92 8.66 14.90 6.96
CA ALA A 92 9.31 13.94 6.07
C ALA A 92 10.09 12.86 6.82
N ARG A 93 10.64 13.19 8.00
CA ARG A 93 11.38 12.25 8.86
C ARG A 93 10.53 11.14 9.46
N GLU A 94 9.21 11.31 9.46
CA GLU A 94 8.25 10.28 9.89
C GLU A 94 8.00 9.24 8.80
N LEU A 95 8.45 9.50 7.57
CA LEU A 95 8.22 8.59 6.45
C LEU A 95 8.97 7.26 6.65
N PRO A 96 8.30 6.13 6.39
CA PRO A 96 9.02 4.87 6.29
C PRO A 96 10.17 4.97 5.29
N ALA A 97 11.31 4.40 5.65
CA ALA A 97 12.51 4.43 4.83
C ALA A 97 13.06 5.86 4.52
N TYR A 98 12.83 6.84 5.40
CA TYR A 98 13.33 8.22 5.24
C TYR A 98 14.82 8.27 4.85
N ASP A 99 15.66 7.49 5.51
CA ASP A 99 17.12 7.45 5.24
C ASP A 99 17.45 7.04 3.81
N ARG A 100 16.56 6.31 3.15
CA ARG A 100 16.71 5.85 1.77
C ARG A 100 16.21 6.85 0.74
N ILE A 101 15.30 7.74 1.11
CA ILE A 101 14.53 8.59 0.20
C ILE A 101 14.73 10.09 0.42
N HIS A 102 15.32 10.52 1.54
CA HIS A 102 15.40 11.95 1.91
C HIS A 102 16.04 12.83 0.84
N HIS A 103 17.00 12.31 0.08
CA HIS A 103 17.69 13.03 -1.01
C HIS A 103 16.78 13.28 -2.23
N LEU A 104 15.62 12.61 -2.32
CA LEU A 104 14.67 12.75 -3.42
C LEU A 104 13.45 13.63 -3.08
N ILE A 105 13.18 13.88 -1.81
CA ILE A 105 11.91 14.48 -1.36
C ILE A 105 12.00 15.91 -0.85
N GLY A 106 13.19 16.54 -0.87
CA GLY A 106 13.43 17.83 -0.22
C GLY A 106 12.59 19.02 -0.72
N HIS A 107 11.87 18.87 -1.83
CA HIS A 107 11.03 19.92 -2.42
C HIS A 107 9.54 19.56 -2.47
N ILE A 108 9.14 18.43 -1.89
CA ILE A 108 7.77 17.93 -1.96
C ILE A 108 6.97 18.49 -0.79
N PRO A 109 5.73 19.00 -1.01
CA PRO A 109 4.93 19.59 0.04
C PRO A 109 4.35 18.57 1.01
N ALA A 110 4.47 18.85 2.31
CA ALA A 110 3.76 18.11 3.36
C ALA A 110 2.30 18.63 3.49
N PRO A 111 1.38 17.88 4.14
CA PRO A 111 1.55 16.54 4.70
C PRO A 111 1.68 15.45 3.62
N PHE A 112 2.40 14.38 3.98
CA PHE A 112 2.66 13.25 3.10
C PHE A 112 1.72 12.09 3.41
N ALA A 113 1.31 11.36 2.38
CA ALA A 113 0.72 10.04 2.52
C ALA A 113 1.68 8.99 1.95
N SER A 114 2.01 7.97 2.71
CA SER A 114 2.88 6.88 2.24
C SER A 114 2.09 5.61 1.96
N LEU A 115 2.23 5.09 0.73
CA LEU A 115 1.65 3.82 0.30
C LEU A 115 2.58 2.68 0.66
N ASN A 116 2.17 1.87 1.63
CA ASN A 116 3.01 0.80 2.16
C ASN A 116 2.29 -0.55 2.18
N ARG A 117 3.09 -1.59 2.35
CA ARG A 117 2.59 -2.92 2.72
C ARG A 117 1.49 -3.45 1.79
N LEU A 118 1.54 -3.11 0.49
CA LEU A 118 0.65 -3.70 -0.50
C LEU A 118 1.09 -5.12 -0.82
N VAL A 119 0.18 -6.06 -0.60
CA VAL A 119 0.38 -7.48 -0.85
C VAL A 119 -0.84 -8.04 -1.56
N VAL A 120 -0.63 -8.83 -2.62
CA VAL A 120 -1.67 -9.56 -3.35
C VAL A 120 -1.26 -11.01 -3.46
N HIS A 121 -2.16 -11.92 -3.07
CA HIS A 121 -1.94 -13.36 -3.20
C HIS A 121 -1.55 -13.72 -4.65
N PRO A 122 -0.54 -14.56 -4.89
CA PRO A 122 -0.05 -14.86 -6.23
C PRO A 122 -1.14 -15.29 -7.23
N SER A 123 -2.11 -16.11 -6.80
CA SER A 123 -3.21 -16.58 -7.65
C SER A 123 -4.20 -15.48 -8.04
N MET A 124 -4.21 -14.34 -7.32
CA MET A 124 -5.13 -13.22 -7.52
C MET A 124 -4.45 -12.00 -8.16
N ARG A 125 -3.19 -12.14 -8.56
CA ARG A 125 -2.46 -11.07 -9.27
C ARG A 125 -3.07 -10.82 -10.66
N ARG A 126 -2.88 -9.61 -11.19
CA ARG A 126 -3.38 -9.16 -12.50
C ARG A 126 -4.91 -9.13 -12.64
N GLN A 127 -5.62 -9.05 -11.51
CA GLN A 127 -7.09 -8.95 -11.46
C GLN A 127 -7.57 -7.59 -10.95
N GLY A 128 -6.75 -6.54 -11.01
CA GLY A 128 -7.12 -5.19 -10.59
C GLY A 128 -7.05 -4.91 -9.09
N LEU A 129 -6.82 -5.92 -8.21
CA LEU A 129 -6.88 -5.75 -6.75
C LEU A 129 -5.92 -4.67 -6.23
N SER A 130 -4.73 -4.57 -6.82
CA SER A 130 -3.76 -3.55 -6.42
C SER A 130 -4.18 -2.14 -6.82
N HIS A 131 -4.92 -1.97 -7.94
CA HIS A 131 -5.53 -0.72 -8.35
C HIS A 131 -6.62 -0.32 -7.35
N ALA A 132 -7.60 -1.19 -7.12
CA ALA A 132 -8.67 -0.95 -6.18
C ALA A 132 -8.16 -0.54 -4.79
N LEU A 133 -7.13 -1.23 -4.27
CA LEU A 133 -6.48 -0.86 -3.01
C LEU A 133 -5.73 0.47 -3.09
N THR A 134 -5.23 0.88 -4.25
CA THR A 134 -4.53 2.17 -4.39
C THR A 134 -5.54 3.30 -4.47
N ASP A 135 -6.65 3.14 -5.18
CA ASP A 135 -7.71 4.15 -5.33
C ASP A 135 -8.30 4.54 -3.97
N VAL A 136 -8.70 3.57 -3.16
CA VAL A 136 -9.26 3.89 -1.83
C VAL A 136 -8.25 4.58 -0.92
N ARG A 137 -6.95 4.29 -1.08
CA ARG A 137 -5.90 4.97 -0.32
C ARG A 137 -5.66 6.40 -0.80
N ILE A 138 -5.80 6.67 -2.10
CA ILE A 138 -5.76 8.04 -2.64
C ILE A 138 -6.89 8.87 -2.04
N GLU A 139 -8.12 8.36 -2.06
CA GLU A 139 -9.27 9.06 -1.48
C GLU A 139 -9.11 9.26 0.04
N ALA A 140 -8.64 8.26 0.75
CA ALA A 140 -8.38 8.36 2.18
C ALA A 140 -7.25 9.35 2.51
N ALA A 141 -6.23 9.48 1.66
CA ALA A 141 -5.17 10.47 1.83
C ALA A 141 -5.69 11.89 1.63
N ARG A 142 -6.49 12.13 0.58
CA ARG A 142 -7.15 13.42 0.33
C ARG A 142 -8.04 13.83 1.49
N SER A 143 -8.89 12.93 1.96
CA SER A 143 -9.80 13.20 3.08
C SER A 143 -9.08 13.54 4.40
N ARG A 144 -7.80 13.19 4.52
CA ARG A 144 -6.94 13.51 5.66
C ARG A 144 -6.03 14.71 5.42
N GLY A 145 -6.22 15.44 4.33
CA GLY A 145 -5.48 16.66 4.02
C GLY A 145 -4.04 16.41 3.57
N ALA A 146 -3.68 15.21 3.16
CA ALA A 146 -2.39 14.97 2.54
C ALA A 146 -2.31 15.72 1.21
N LYS A 147 -1.16 16.34 0.95
CA LYS A 147 -0.88 17.05 -0.30
C LYS A 147 -0.15 16.18 -1.30
N THR A 148 0.55 15.20 -0.80
CA THR A 148 1.44 14.36 -1.57
C THR A 148 1.29 12.91 -1.17
N MET A 149 1.27 12.02 -2.15
CA MET A 149 1.46 10.59 -1.92
C MET A 149 2.81 10.14 -2.44
N ILE A 150 3.46 9.26 -1.69
CA ILE A 150 4.71 8.62 -2.09
C ILE A 150 4.62 7.11 -1.94
N SER A 151 5.34 6.41 -2.79
CA SER A 151 5.46 4.95 -2.74
C SER A 151 6.86 4.52 -3.16
N GLU A 152 7.53 3.72 -2.36
CA GLU A 152 8.72 3.01 -2.74
C GLU A 152 8.29 1.76 -3.53
N ALA A 153 8.47 1.81 -4.84
CA ALA A 153 7.93 0.84 -5.78
C ALA A 153 8.99 -0.15 -6.27
N ALA A 154 8.73 -1.44 -6.15
CA ALA A 154 9.49 -2.46 -6.87
C ALA A 154 9.25 -2.34 -8.39
N PRO A 155 10.17 -2.82 -9.25
CA PRO A 155 10.10 -2.62 -10.71
C PRO A 155 8.77 -3.05 -11.34
N ASN A 156 8.18 -4.14 -10.85
CA ASN A 156 6.89 -4.68 -11.32
C ASN A 156 5.67 -3.82 -10.93
N ARG A 157 5.86 -2.81 -10.07
CA ARG A 157 4.79 -1.92 -9.59
C ARG A 157 4.80 -0.56 -10.28
N VAL A 158 5.93 -0.16 -10.88
CA VAL A 158 6.13 1.19 -11.43
C VAL A 158 5.09 1.53 -12.50
N LEU A 159 4.85 0.63 -13.47
CA LEU A 159 3.87 0.86 -14.52
C LEU A 159 2.47 1.07 -13.96
N GLY A 160 1.99 0.21 -13.06
CA GLY A 160 0.66 0.35 -12.47
C GLY A 160 0.48 1.61 -11.63
N LEU A 161 1.55 2.16 -11.04
CA LEU A 161 1.50 3.46 -10.37
C LEU A 161 1.49 4.63 -11.36
N ARG A 162 2.24 4.53 -12.48
CA ARG A 162 2.17 5.52 -13.56
C ARG A 162 0.76 5.62 -14.15
N ASP A 163 0.07 4.50 -14.34
CA ASP A 163 -1.31 4.47 -14.84
C ASP A 163 -2.27 5.23 -13.90
N LEU A 164 -1.94 5.32 -12.62
CA LEU A 164 -2.66 6.09 -11.59
C LEU A 164 -2.15 7.55 -11.45
N GLY A 165 -1.29 8.00 -12.34
CA GLY A 165 -0.78 9.38 -12.36
C GLY A 165 0.46 9.62 -11.50
N PHE A 166 1.05 8.60 -10.90
CA PHE A 166 2.31 8.76 -10.19
C PHE A 166 3.47 9.01 -11.17
N VAL A 167 4.37 9.90 -10.78
CA VAL A 167 5.62 10.17 -11.49
C VAL A 167 6.83 9.67 -10.71
N GLU A 168 7.91 9.36 -11.40
CA GLU A 168 9.16 8.92 -10.78
C GLU A 168 9.95 10.12 -10.27
N LEU A 169 10.45 10.03 -9.04
CA LEU A 169 11.41 10.97 -8.48
C LEU A 169 12.85 10.50 -8.62
N GLY A 170 13.06 9.21 -8.67
CA GLY A 170 14.37 8.60 -8.78
C GLY A 170 14.44 7.25 -8.07
N HIS A 171 15.64 6.70 -8.02
CA HIS A 171 15.87 5.45 -7.30
C HIS A 171 16.21 5.70 -5.84
N THR A 172 15.64 4.87 -4.97
CA THR A 172 15.95 4.92 -3.54
C THR A 172 17.36 4.39 -3.27
N ALA A 173 17.98 4.84 -2.18
CA ALA A 173 19.26 4.29 -1.77
C ALA A 173 19.11 2.80 -1.48
N GLY A 174 19.93 1.98 -2.11
CA GLY A 174 19.91 0.53 -1.95
C GLY A 174 20.48 0.11 -0.59
N LEU A 175 19.97 -0.99 -0.08
CA LEU A 175 20.56 -1.70 1.06
C LEU A 175 21.37 -2.88 0.54
N PRO A 176 22.39 -3.35 1.28
CA PRO A 176 23.26 -4.44 0.81
C PRO A 176 22.53 -5.74 0.44
N TRP A 177 21.33 -5.90 0.95
CA TRP A 177 20.46 -7.07 0.74
C TRP A 177 19.30 -6.84 -0.23
N ASP A 178 19.20 -5.64 -0.84
CA ASP A 178 18.17 -5.39 -1.84
C ASP A 178 18.48 -6.17 -3.12
N LEU A 179 17.62 -7.12 -3.48
CA LEU A 179 17.71 -7.85 -4.75
C LEU A 179 17.21 -7.05 -5.94
N VAL A 180 16.39 -6.03 -5.69
CA VAL A 180 15.81 -5.18 -6.71
C VAL A 180 16.03 -3.72 -6.38
N ARG A 181 16.19 -2.89 -7.40
CA ARG A 181 16.30 -1.46 -7.23
C ARG A 181 14.89 -0.87 -7.15
N PHE A 182 14.56 -0.24 -6.03
CA PHE A 182 13.28 0.43 -5.85
C PHE A 182 13.29 1.82 -6.46
N THR A 183 12.13 2.24 -6.95
CA THR A 183 11.89 3.59 -7.48
C THR A 183 10.94 4.33 -6.55
N LEU A 184 11.30 5.56 -6.17
CA LEU A 184 10.39 6.43 -5.44
C LEU A 184 9.41 7.05 -6.44
N MET A 185 8.13 6.76 -6.22
CA MET A 185 7.00 7.28 -6.98
C MET A 185 6.27 8.34 -6.18
N TYR A 186 5.78 9.37 -6.85
CA TYR A 186 5.15 10.54 -6.26
C TYR A 186 3.85 10.89 -7.01
N LEU A 187 2.81 11.27 -6.27
CA LEU A 187 1.57 11.82 -6.79
C LEU A 187 1.19 13.07 -6.00
N ASN A 188 0.97 14.19 -6.70
CA ASN A 188 0.37 15.37 -6.12
C ASN A 188 -1.14 15.16 -5.99
N ILE A 189 -1.69 15.35 -4.78
CA ILE A 189 -3.12 15.19 -4.49
C ILE A 189 -3.71 16.44 -3.83
N SER A 190 -3.06 17.59 -4.00
CA SER A 190 -3.40 18.88 -3.34
C SER A 190 -4.67 19.56 -3.85
N GLU A 191 -5.48 18.93 -4.70
CA GLU A 191 -6.71 19.52 -5.21
C GLU A 191 -7.92 19.22 -4.36
#